data_86286a8bda6a8e1429eb4fc318a9c76f
#
_entry.id   86286a8bda6a8e1429eb4fc318a9c76f
#
_cell.length_a   1.000
_cell.length_b   1.000
_cell.length_c   1.000
_cell.angle_alpha   90.00
_cell.angle_beta   90.00
_cell.angle_gamma   90.00
#
_symmetry.space_group_name_H-M   'P 1'
#
loop_
_entity.id
_entity.type
_entity.pdbx_description
1 polymer ?
#
loop_
_entity_poly.entity_id
_entity_poly.type
_entity_poly.pdbx_seq_one_letter_code
_entity_poly.pdbx_strand_id
1 'polypeptide(L)'
;DLYVVNRDQENALYRNDLSDSGPFTEIGCALSVANTQIGQAGAWADYDNDGDLDVFLANVGANALYRNDGGTEFVNIAADAGVRQSGSGWLTTAAGWADYNGDGYLDLYLASGGDEQFQPDLLFAGNVSGIFADSTSSAGLPTSVTAQLSAGWADFDNNGSPDLYATNGFGPFGPGNRLFRNNRSADRFLRVLVRGKGPTANGANLAAIGAQIRLIDAASNDTVAYQQVLPRTARVRTVESEGVTGAAAEIIFGAPAGPYNVQVKFPG
;
A
#
# COMPACT_ATOMS: atom_id res chain seq x y z
N ASP A 1 3.31 -4.81 -14.35
CA ASP A 1 4.73 -4.50 -14.16
C ASP A 1 5.25 -5.14 -12.87
N LEU A 2 6.55 -5.28 -12.74
CA LEU A 2 7.20 -5.94 -11.61
C LEU A 2 8.38 -5.09 -11.12
N TYR A 3 8.36 -4.71 -9.85
CA TYR A 3 9.52 -4.10 -9.19
C TYR A 3 10.26 -5.14 -8.35
N VAL A 4 11.53 -5.34 -8.63
CA VAL A 4 12.40 -6.29 -7.92
C VAL A 4 13.31 -5.51 -6.99
N VAL A 5 13.13 -5.75 -5.68
CA VAL A 5 13.96 -5.15 -4.63
C VAL A 5 15.14 -6.05 -4.36
N ASN A 6 16.36 -5.54 -4.55
CA ASN A 6 17.61 -6.27 -4.42
C ASN A 6 18.43 -5.83 -3.19
N ARG A 7 19.18 -6.76 -2.62
CA ARG A 7 20.08 -6.48 -1.48
C ARG A 7 21.50 -6.11 -1.91
N ASP A 8 21.98 -6.74 -2.98
CA ASP A 8 23.40 -6.68 -3.38
C ASP A 8 23.60 -6.08 -4.78
N GLN A 9 22.52 -5.64 -5.42
CA GLN A 9 22.50 -5.04 -6.75
C GLN A 9 21.50 -3.90 -6.79
N GLU A 10 21.50 -3.14 -7.89
CA GLU A 10 20.45 -2.15 -8.13
C GLU A 10 19.06 -2.81 -8.21
N ASN A 11 18.06 -2.13 -7.70
CA ASN A 11 16.67 -2.54 -7.86
C ASN A 11 16.29 -2.42 -9.35
N ALA A 12 15.34 -3.23 -9.78
CA ALA A 12 14.91 -3.27 -11.17
C ALA A 12 13.39 -3.12 -11.30
N LEU A 13 12.96 -2.30 -12.25
CA LEU A 13 11.56 -2.20 -12.67
C LEU A 13 11.40 -2.83 -14.04
N TYR A 14 10.55 -3.82 -14.12
CA TYR A 14 10.21 -4.50 -15.36
C TYR A 14 8.81 -4.13 -15.81
N ARG A 15 8.72 -3.55 -16.99
CA ARG A 15 7.43 -3.33 -17.67
C ARG A 15 6.96 -4.62 -18.32
N ASN A 16 5.69 -4.95 -18.13
CA ASN A 16 5.05 -6.07 -18.79
C ASN A 16 4.53 -5.61 -20.17
N ASP A 17 5.24 -5.94 -21.21
CA ASP A 17 4.93 -5.51 -22.59
C ASP A 17 3.99 -6.46 -23.32
N LEU A 18 3.71 -7.66 -22.78
CA LEU A 18 2.88 -8.70 -23.41
C LEU A 18 3.29 -8.99 -24.86
N SER A 19 4.58 -8.82 -25.19
CA SER A 19 5.08 -8.96 -26.56
C SER A 19 5.70 -10.34 -26.82
N ASP A 20 5.70 -10.77 -28.09
CA ASP A 20 6.29 -12.05 -28.53
C ASP A 20 7.82 -12.12 -28.35
N SER A 21 8.48 -10.97 -28.15
CA SER A 21 9.94 -10.86 -27.94
C SER A 21 10.37 -11.04 -26.49
N GLY A 22 9.43 -11.21 -25.57
CA GLY A 22 9.62 -11.37 -24.13
C GLY A 22 8.57 -10.57 -23.37
N PRO A 23 8.03 -11.12 -22.27
CA PRO A 23 6.92 -10.47 -21.55
C PRO A 23 7.36 -9.28 -20.70
N PHE A 24 8.67 -9.11 -20.43
CA PHE A 24 9.18 -8.07 -19.54
C PHE A 24 10.37 -7.34 -20.14
N THR A 25 10.33 -5.99 -20.07
CA THR A 25 11.45 -5.11 -20.42
C THR A 25 11.89 -4.37 -19.16
N GLU A 26 13.20 -4.42 -18.84
CA GLU A 26 13.77 -3.65 -17.74
C GLU A 26 13.80 -2.16 -18.11
N ILE A 27 13.23 -1.30 -17.26
CA ILE A 27 13.07 0.13 -17.47
C ILE A 27 13.48 0.99 -16.25
N GLY A 28 13.98 0.36 -15.17
CA GLY A 28 14.24 1.05 -13.90
C GLY A 28 15.27 2.17 -13.99
N CYS A 29 16.35 1.95 -14.73
CA CYS A 29 17.36 2.99 -14.99
C CYS A 29 16.78 4.16 -15.80
N ALA A 30 15.98 3.87 -16.83
CA ALA A 30 15.40 4.88 -17.69
C ALA A 30 14.38 5.77 -16.95
N LEU A 31 13.71 5.21 -15.93
CA LEU A 31 12.72 5.90 -15.10
C LEU A 31 13.27 6.39 -13.75
N SER A 32 14.57 6.34 -13.53
CA SER A 32 15.25 6.82 -12.32
C SER A 32 14.83 6.12 -11.01
N VAL A 33 14.33 4.87 -11.09
CA VAL A 33 13.95 4.06 -9.93
C VAL A 33 14.93 2.94 -9.60
N ALA A 34 16.03 2.80 -10.33
CA ALA A 34 17.11 1.89 -10.00
C ALA A 34 17.83 2.39 -8.74
N ASN A 35 17.50 1.81 -7.59
CA ASN A 35 18.00 2.20 -6.29
C ASN A 35 19.15 1.26 -5.87
N THR A 36 20.25 1.81 -5.40
CA THR A 36 21.46 1.06 -4.99
C THR A 36 21.52 0.79 -3.48
N GLN A 37 20.52 1.22 -2.72
CA GLN A 37 20.42 0.90 -1.29
C GLN A 37 20.14 -0.59 -1.09
N ILE A 38 20.48 -1.12 0.07
CA ILE A 38 20.17 -2.50 0.43
C ILE A 38 18.67 -2.61 0.67
N GLY A 39 17.94 -3.03 -0.38
CA GLY A 39 16.48 -3.11 -0.36
C GLY A 39 15.95 -4.25 0.49
N GLN A 40 14.83 -4.03 1.16
CA GLN A 40 14.13 -5.01 1.99
C GLN A 40 12.74 -5.32 1.43
N ALA A 41 11.96 -4.30 1.10
CA ALA A 41 10.61 -4.43 0.57
C ALA A 41 10.23 -3.25 -0.32
N GLY A 42 9.29 -3.49 -1.24
CA GLY A 42 8.63 -2.46 -2.03
C GLY A 42 7.12 -2.49 -1.80
N ALA A 43 6.51 -1.33 -1.64
CA ALA A 43 5.07 -1.18 -1.46
C ALA A 43 4.51 -0.17 -2.46
N TRP A 44 3.65 -0.63 -3.36
CA TRP A 44 2.98 0.20 -4.36
C TRP A 44 1.69 0.80 -3.80
N ALA A 45 1.45 2.06 -4.11
CA ALA A 45 0.18 2.75 -3.86
C ALA A 45 0.11 4.02 -4.71
N ASP A 46 -1.07 4.52 -4.97
CA ASP A 46 -1.31 5.89 -5.42
C ASP A 46 -1.53 6.73 -4.14
N TYR A 47 -0.42 7.26 -3.56
CA TYR A 47 -0.47 7.89 -2.25
C TYR A 47 -0.97 9.34 -2.30
N ASP A 48 -0.87 10.01 -3.45
CA ASP A 48 -1.29 11.40 -3.65
C ASP A 48 -2.60 11.54 -4.44
N ASN A 49 -3.23 10.41 -4.78
CA ASN A 49 -4.51 10.32 -5.48
C ASN A 49 -4.52 10.93 -6.91
N ASP A 50 -3.37 10.94 -7.59
CA ASP A 50 -3.26 11.46 -8.95
C ASP A 50 -3.68 10.44 -10.03
N GLY A 51 -3.75 9.17 -9.68
CA GLY A 51 -4.19 8.06 -10.54
C GLY A 51 -3.07 7.19 -11.06
N ASP A 52 -1.82 7.50 -10.74
CA ASP A 52 -0.64 6.73 -11.07
C ASP A 52 -0.09 5.99 -9.83
N LEU A 53 0.51 4.84 -10.01
CA LEU A 53 1.06 4.09 -8.87
C LEU A 53 2.48 4.56 -8.55
N ASP A 54 2.68 4.90 -7.29
CA ASP A 54 3.95 5.23 -6.68
C ASP A 54 4.57 4.02 -5.98
N VAL A 55 5.84 4.08 -5.64
CA VAL A 55 6.50 3.01 -4.92
C VAL A 55 7.32 3.50 -3.73
N PHE A 56 7.01 2.99 -2.55
CA PHE A 56 7.84 3.13 -1.36
C PHE A 56 8.82 1.97 -1.28
N LEU A 57 10.10 2.27 -1.03
CA LEU A 57 11.16 1.30 -0.80
C LEU A 57 11.65 1.34 0.63
N ALA A 58 11.43 0.24 1.33
CA ALA A 58 12.03 -0.03 2.62
C ALA A 58 13.48 -0.51 2.43
N ASN A 59 14.43 0.15 3.09
CA ASN A 59 15.85 -0.11 2.91
C ASN A 59 16.59 -0.28 4.24
N VAL A 60 17.80 -0.81 4.18
CA VAL A 60 18.80 -0.58 5.20
C VAL A 60 19.37 0.82 4.98
N GLY A 61 19.21 1.70 5.95
CA GLY A 61 19.55 3.12 5.83
C GLY A 61 18.36 3.96 5.32
N ALA A 62 18.60 4.79 4.33
CA ALA A 62 17.58 5.70 3.84
C ALA A 62 16.50 5.01 2.99
N ASN A 63 15.25 5.15 3.41
CA ASN A 63 14.12 4.75 2.58
C ASN A 63 13.94 5.68 1.38
N ALA A 64 13.24 5.21 0.36
CA ALA A 64 12.84 6.01 -0.80
C ALA A 64 11.32 5.98 -1.00
N LEU A 65 10.76 7.11 -1.41
CA LEU A 65 9.40 7.21 -1.93
C LEU A 65 9.50 7.81 -3.32
N TYR A 66 9.24 7.01 -4.30
CA TYR A 66 9.27 7.41 -5.70
C TYR A 66 7.86 7.76 -6.16
N ARG A 67 7.63 9.04 -6.38
CA ARG A 67 6.40 9.55 -7.00
C ARG A 67 6.49 9.37 -8.51
N ASN A 68 5.41 8.88 -9.09
CA ASN A 68 5.25 8.63 -10.50
C ASN A 68 4.39 9.73 -11.14
N ASP A 69 4.98 10.55 -11.96
CA ASP A 69 4.28 11.64 -12.66
C ASP A 69 3.95 11.20 -14.11
N GLY A 70 2.93 10.35 -14.29
CA GLY A 70 2.44 9.94 -15.61
C GLY A 70 3.26 8.85 -16.33
N GLY A 71 4.01 8.04 -15.60
CA GLY A 71 4.74 6.87 -16.13
C GLY A 71 6.00 7.19 -16.95
N THR A 72 6.43 8.45 -16.96
CA THR A 72 7.60 8.90 -17.74
C THR A 72 8.84 9.14 -16.90
N GLU A 73 8.68 9.41 -15.62
CA GLU A 73 9.74 9.64 -14.65
C GLU A 73 9.24 9.34 -13.25
N PHE A 74 10.13 8.84 -12.40
CA PHE A 74 9.89 8.71 -10.96
C PHE A 74 10.83 9.64 -10.19
N VAL A 75 10.27 10.41 -9.28
CA VAL A 75 11.03 11.37 -8.45
C VAL A 75 11.09 10.88 -7.01
N ASN A 76 12.29 10.72 -6.45
CA ASN A 76 12.44 10.36 -5.04
C ASN A 76 12.16 11.55 -4.13
N ILE A 77 11.00 11.54 -3.49
CA ILE A 77 10.51 12.61 -2.61
C ILE A 77 10.54 12.23 -1.13
N ALA A 78 11.13 11.10 -0.74
CA ALA A 78 11.08 10.61 0.64
C ALA A 78 11.56 11.61 1.70
N ALA A 79 12.51 12.47 1.35
CA ALA A 79 13.02 13.52 2.25
C ALA A 79 11.98 14.65 2.44
N ASP A 80 11.41 15.14 1.36
CA ASP A 80 10.43 16.22 1.35
C ASP A 80 9.10 15.77 1.95
N ALA A 81 8.72 14.51 1.68
CA ALA A 81 7.54 13.87 2.25
C ALA A 81 7.69 13.48 3.74
N GLY A 82 8.89 13.51 4.31
CA GLY A 82 9.15 13.22 5.72
C GLY A 82 9.28 11.74 6.08
N VAL A 83 9.36 10.83 5.09
CA VAL A 83 9.37 9.36 5.29
C VAL A 83 10.72 8.69 5.02
N ARG A 84 11.77 9.48 4.77
CA ARG A 84 13.07 8.95 4.38
C ARG A 84 13.71 8.04 5.42
N GLN A 85 13.52 8.32 6.72
CA GLN A 85 14.16 7.60 7.82
C GLN A 85 15.62 7.28 7.51
N SER A 86 16.51 8.19 7.80
CA SER A 86 17.93 8.04 7.51
C SER A 86 18.75 8.17 8.79
N GLY A 87 19.36 7.09 9.19
CA GLY A 87 20.28 7.04 10.32
C GLY A 87 21.27 5.89 10.16
N SER A 88 22.43 5.98 10.80
CA SER A 88 23.37 4.85 10.82
C SER A 88 22.66 3.66 11.50
N GLY A 89 22.53 2.55 10.78
CA GLY A 89 21.89 1.34 11.27
C GLY A 89 20.37 1.34 11.24
N TRP A 90 19.70 2.33 10.63
CA TRP A 90 18.25 2.23 10.42
C TRP A 90 17.93 1.07 9.48
N LEU A 91 16.94 0.28 9.86
CA LEU A 91 16.47 -0.85 9.06
C LEU A 91 14.95 -0.85 9.02
N THR A 92 14.39 -0.54 7.85
CA THR A 92 12.97 -0.75 7.57
C THR A 92 12.83 -2.09 6.85
N THR A 93 12.07 -3.01 7.43
CA THR A 93 11.93 -4.39 6.94
C THR A 93 10.73 -4.57 6.03
N ALA A 94 9.67 -3.80 6.26
CA ALA A 94 8.45 -3.81 5.45
C ALA A 94 7.73 -2.48 5.51
N ALA A 95 6.86 -2.25 4.54
CA ALA A 95 5.97 -1.11 4.47
C ALA A 95 4.56 -1.55 4.07
N GLY A 96 3.55 -0.85 4.56
CA GLY A 96 2.15 -1.12 4.23
C GLY A 96 1.31 0.15 4.21
N TRP A 97 0.49 0.27 3.17
CA TRP A 97 -0.41 1.40 2.96
C TRP A 97 -1.83 1.08 3.41
N ALA A 98 -2.45 2.00 4.12
CA ALA A 98 -3.89 2.02 4.41
C ALA A 98 -4.29 3.42 4.85
N ASP A 99 -5.52 3.81 4.58
CA ASP A 99 -6.11 4.98 5.22
C ASP A 99 -6.68 4.53 6.58
N TYR A 100 -5.84 4.56 7.64
CA TYR A 100 -6.24 4.09 8.96
C TYR A 100 -7.12 5.09 9.70
N ASN A 101 -7.03 6.36 9.31
CA ASN A 101 -7.69 7.45 10.02
C ASN A 101 -9.02 7.86 9.38
N GLY A 102 -9.32 7.39 8.15
CA GLY A 102 -10.55 7.65 7.42
C GLY A 102 -10.65 9.07 6.88
N ASP A 103 -9.53 9.67 6.46
CA ASP A 103 -9.48 11.02 5.91
C ASP A 103 -9.41 11.07 4.37
N GLY A 104 -9.30 9.90 3.71
CA GLY A 104 -9.25 9.76 2.25
C GLY A 104 -7.83 9.74 1.68
N TYR A 105 -6.80 9.92 2.50
CA TYR A 105 -5.40 9.82 2.10
C TYR A 105 -4.76 8.56 2.65
N LEU A 106 -3.84 7.97 1.89
CA LEU A 106 -3.15 6.79 2.36
C LEU A 106 -2.10 7.14 3.41
N ASP A 107 -2.12 6.36 4.48
CA ASP A 107 -1.15 6.41 5.56
C ASP A 107 -0.12 5.29 5.37
N LEU A 108 1.09 5.50 5.88
CA LEU A 108 2.21 4.58 5.70
C LEU A 108 2.67 3.99 7.03
N TYR A 109 2.55 2.68 7.18
CA TYR A 109 3.17 1.95 8.28
C TYR A 109 4.51 1.36 7.85
N LEU A 110 5.53 1.55 8.70
CA LEU A 110 6.85 0.99 8.54
C LEU A 110 7.14 0.01 9.68
N ALA A 111 7.34 -1.25 9.33
CA ALA A 111 7.92 -2.22 10.23
C ALA A 111 9.44 -2.02 10.24
N SER A 112 10.02 -1.93 11.42
CA SER A 112 11.42 -1.57 11.59
C SER A 112 12.13 -2.53 12.52
N GLY A 113 13.46 -2.62 12.35
CA GLY A 113 14.30 -3.49 13.14
C GLY A 113 14.58 -4.84 12.48
N GLY A 114 15.28 -5.70 13.16
CA GLY A 114 15.72 -7.02 12.69
C GLY A 114 16.53 -7.70 13.78
N ASP A 115 17.22 -8.78 13.45
CA ASP A 115 17.87 -9.66 14.42
C ASP A 115 18.86 -8.97 15.40
N GLU A 116 19.42 -7.82 15.04
CA GLU A 116 20.35 -7.07 15.89
C GLU A 116 20.02 -5.57 15.99
N GLN A 117 18.96 -5.12 15.32
CA GLN A 117 18.56 -3.71 15.24
C GLN A 117 17.20 -3.52 15.89
N PHE A 118 17.18 -2.99 17.09
CA PHE A 118 15.96 -2.68 17.82
C PHE A 118 15.54 -1.24 17.53
N GLN A 119 14.52 -1.07 16.70
CA GLN A 119 13.97 0.23 16.32
C GLN A 119 12.45 0.23 16.48
N PRO A 120 11.83 1.38 16.77
CA PRO A 120 10.37 1.44 16.81
C PRO A 120 9.80 1.32 15.40
N ASP A 121 8.65 0.69 15.30
CA ASP A 121 7.81 0.81 14.13
C ASP A 121 7.25 2.23 14.05
N LEU A 122 6.95 2.69 12.84
CA LEU A 122 6.43 4.01 12.62
C LEU A 122 5.13 3.96 11.83
N LEU A 123 4.18 4.79 12.22
CA LEU A 123 2.97 5.06 11.46
C LEU A 123 2.94 6.54 11.08
N PHE A 124 2.88 6.80 9.81
CA PHE A 124 2.83 8.13 9.24
C PHE A 124 1.44 8.40 8.67
N ALA A 125 0.79 9.47 9.12
CA ALA A 125 -0.44 9.95 8.52
C ALA A 125 -0.14 10.80 7.28
N GLY A 126 -0.70 10.40 6.14
CA GLY A 126 -0.66 11.16 4.90
C GLY A 126 -1.64 12.34 4.89
N ASN A 127 -1.53 13.21 3.91
CA ASN A 127 -2.45 14.33 3.71
C ASN A 127 -2.50 14.78 2.26
N VAL A 128 -3.39 15.72 1.95
CA VAL A 128 -3.60 16.29 0.61
C VAL A 128 -2.33 16.87 -0.05
N SER A 129 -1.33 17.22 0.73
CA SER A 129 -0.07 17.78 0.21
C SER A 129 0.99 16.71 -0.07
N GLY A 130 0.69 15.43 0.13
CA GLY A 130 1.66 14.34 -0.01
C GLY A 130 2.77 14.34 1.05
N ILE A 131 2.55 15.05 2.17
CA ILE A 131 3.49 15.14 3.30
C ILE A 131 2.95 14.26 4.43
N PHE A 132 3.85 13.53 5.07
CA PHE A 132 3.52 12.59 6.13
C PHE A 132 3.93 13.12 7.50
N ALA A 133 3.06 12.93 8.48
CA ALA A 133 3.31 13.26 9.89
C ALA A 133 3.41 11.98 10.73
N ASP A 134 4.44 11.87 11.57
CA ASP A 134 4.53 10.75 12.53
C ASP A 134 3.33 10.75 13.47
N SER A 135 2.52 9.72 13.35
CA SER A 135 1.29 9.50 14.10
C SER A 135 1.36 8.26 15.01
N THR A 136 2.52 7.64 15.13
CA THR A 136 2.73 6.41 15.90
C THR A 136 2.14 6.50 17.31
N SER A 137 2.53 7.51 18.07
CA SER A 137 2.06 7.70 19.44
C SER A 137 0.57 8.10 19.51
N SER A 138 0.12 8.98 18.61
CA SER A 138 -1.28 9.46 18.60
C SER A 138 -2.26 8.36 18.15
N ALA A 139 -1.80 7.40 17.37
CA ALA A 139 -2.56 6.20 16.99
C ALA A 139 -2.58 5.13 18.11
N GLY A 140 -1.84 5.33 19.20
CA GLY A 140 -1.75 4.37 20.30
C GLY A 140 -0.83 3.18 20.02
N LEU A 141 0.02 3.26 18.99
CA LEU A 141 1.01 2.25 18.71
C LEU A 141 2.21 2.39 19.67
N PRO A 142 2.90 1.27 20.00
CA PRO A 142 4.08 1.32 20.84
C PRO A 142 5.20 2.14 20.19
N THR A 143 5.76 3.06 20.94
CA THR A 143 6.97 3.82 20.56
C THR A 143 8.26 3.16 21.08
N SER A 144 8.13 2.04 21.79
CA SER A 144 9.26 1.23 22.24
C SER A 144 9.80 0.42 21.07
N VAL A 145 11.11 0.17 21.15
CA VAL A 145 11.80 -0.65 20.14
C VAL A 145 11.14 -2.01 19.95
N THR A 146 10.96 -2.37 18.71
CA THR A 146 10.39 -3.64 18.24
C THR A 146 11.36 -4.28 17.27
N ALA A 147 11.10 -5.50 16.86
CA ALA A 147 11.88 -6.18 15.82
C ALA A 147 10.89 -6.83 14.85
N GLN A 148 10.11 -5.98 14.19
CA GLN A 148 9.09 -6.44 13.27
C GLN A 148 9.71 -6.80 11.92
N LEU A 149 9.22 -7.88 11.32
CA LEU A 149 9.67 -8.34 9.99
C LEU A 149 8.68 -8.02 8.89
N SER A 150 7.40 -7.95 9.21
CA SER A 150 6.35 -7.70 8.22
C SER A 150 5.11 -7.13 8.88
N ALA A 151 4.26 -6.52 8.10
CA ALA A 151 2.95 -6.05 8.55
C ALA A 151 1.92 -6.16 7.42
N GLY A 152 0.65 -6.20 7.81
CA GLY A 152 -0.48 -6.22 6.89
C GLY A 152 -1.70 -5.55 7.47
N TRP A 153 -2.46 -4.89 6.62
CA TRP A 153 -3.71 -4.25 6.95
C TRP A 153 -4.91 -5.12 6.54
N ALA A 154 -5.88 -5.25 7.41
CA ALA A 154 -7.15 -5.91 7.12
C ALA A 154 -8.20 -5.53 8.17
N ASP A 155 -9.45 -5.37 7.78
CA ASP A 155 -10.58 -5.28 8.72
C ASP A 155 -10.91 -6.71 9.20
N PHE A 156 -10.28 -7.16 10.30
CA PHE A 156 -10.41 -8.54 10.76
C PHE A 156 -11.73 -8.81 11.50
N ASP A 157 -12.27 -7.78 12.14
CA ASP A 157 -13.50 -7.90 12.95
C ASP A 157 -14.75 -7.36 12.23
N ASN A 158 -14.59 -6.92 10.98
CA ASN A 158 -15.65 -6.36 10.12
C ASN A 158 -16.31 -5.09 10.71
N ASN A 159 -15.56 -4.29 11.46
CA ASN A 159 -16.03 -3.02 11.98
C ASN A 159 -16.00 -1.88 10.96
N GLY A 160 -15.43 -2.12 9.75
CA GLY A 160 -15.36 -1.18 8.64
C GLY A 160 -14.05 -0.41 8.55
N SER A 161 -13.19 -0.45 9.56
CA SER A 161 -11.89 0.22 9.58
C SER A 161 -10.73 -0.77 9.38
N PRO A 162 -9.61 -0.38 8.74
CA PRO A 162 -8.46 -1.25 8.60
C PRO A 162 -7.73 -1.43 9.94
N ASP A 163 -7.49 -2.69 10.30
CA ASP A 163 -6.70 -3.11 11.45
C ASP A 163 -5.29 -3.49 11.04
N LEU A 164 -4.33 -3.44 11.95
CA LEU A 164 -2.94 -3.71 11.66
C LEU A 164 -2.47 -5.00 12.35
N TYR A 165 -1.92 -5.93 11.57
CA TYR A 165 -1.20 -7.09 12.10
C TYR A 165 0.29 -6.96 11.80
N ALA A 166 1.12 -6.95 12.83
CA ALA A 166 2.57 -6.87 12.75
C ALA A 166 3.21 -8.16 13.23
N THR A 167 4.12 -8.73 12.43
CA THR A 167 4.82 -9.98 12.74
C THR A 167 6.20 -9.70 13.30
N ASN A 168 6.57 -10.44 14.32
CA ASN A 168 7.88 -10.34 14.97
C ASN A 168 8.85 -11.40 14.45
N GLY A 169 10.11 -11.02 14.22
CA GLY A 169 11.17 -11.90 13.74
C GLY A 169 12.01 -12.59 14.80
N PHE A 170 11.85 -12.24 16.05
CA PHE A 170 12.74 -12.69 17.13
C PHE A 170 12.31 -13.99 17.80
N GLY A 171 12.13 -15.10 17.08
CA GLY A 171 11.97 -16.43 17.69
C GLY A 171 11.21 -16.45 19.03
N PRO A 172 11.45 -17.42 19.92
CA PRO A 172 10.70 -17.55 21.16
C PRO A 172 11.03 -16.51 22.26
N PHE A 173 11.99 -15.63 22.05
CA PHE A 173 12.47 -14.65 23.04
C PHE A 173 12.10 -13.21 22.73
N GLY A 174 11.54 -12.93 21.55
CA GLY A 174 11.07 -11.59 21.18
C GLY A 174 9.63 -11.30 21.60
N PRO A 175 9.19 -10.03 21.55
CA PRO A 175 7.77 -9.72 21.68
C PRO A 175 7.00 -10.48 20.60
N GLY A 176 5.90 -11.16 20.96
CA GLY A 176 5.08 -11.91 20.01
C GLY A 176 4.50 -11.05 18.89
N ASN A 177 3.93 -11.70 17.88
CA ASN A 177 3.15 -10.99 16.86
C ASN A 177 2.05 -10.14 17.51
N ARG A 178 1.72 -9.02 16.91
CA ARG A 178 0.76 -8.06 17.45
C ARG A 178 -0.38 -7.82 16.48
N LEU A 179 -1.60 -7.82 17.00
CA LEU A 179 -2.79 -7.41 16.30
C LEU A 179 -3.31 -6.12 16.95
N PHE A 180 -3.33 -5.05 16.20
CA PHE A 180 -3.85 -3.76 16.65
C PHE A 180 -5.22 -3.55 16.01
N ARG A 181 -6.23 -3.47 16.86
CA ARG A 181 -7.58 -3.16 16.44
C ARG A 181 -7.75 -1.66 16.26
N ASN A 182 -8.23 -1.26 15.11
CA ASN A 182 -8.63 0.12 14.88
C ASN A 182 -10.06 0.34 15.42
N ASN A 183 -10.18 1.20 16.43
CA ASN A 183 -11.44 1.50 17.08
C ASN A 183 -12.11 2.77 16.53
N ARG A 184 -11.72 3.24 15.35
CA ARG A 184 -12.37 4.39 14.72
C ARG A 184 -13.78 4.04 14.24
N SER A 185 -14.61 5.07 14.11
CA SER A 185 -16.00 4.92 13.71
C SER A 185 -16.12 4.43 12.26
N ALA A 186 -16.95 3.43 12.04
CA ALA A 186 -17.22 2.84 10.72
C ALA A 186 -17.86 3.83 9.71
N ASP A 187 -18.42 4.92 10.18
CA ASP A 187 -19.03 5.98 9.36
C ASP A 187 -17.99 6.81 8.57
N ARG A 188 -16.68 6.60 8.83
CA ARG A 188 -15.59 7.22 8.09
C ARG A 188 -15.02 6.35 6.97
N PHE A 189 -15.58 5.15 6.77
CA PHE A 189 -15.06 4.20 5.81
C PHE A 189 -16.14 3.71 4.87
N LEU A 190 -15.79 3.62 3.59
CA LEU A 190 -16.60 2.99 2.57
C LEU A 190 -15.96 1.68 2.13
N ARG A 191 -16.71 0.59 2.27
CA ARG A 191 -16.29 -0.72 1.79
C ARG A 191 -16.81 -0.96 0.38
N VAL A 192 -15.92 -1.21 -0.56
CA VAL A 192 -16.25 -1.53 -1.96
C VAL A 192 -15.83 -2.96 -2.25
N LEU A 193 -16.81 -3.77 -2.68
CA LEU A 193 -16.56 -5.13 -3.16
C LEU A 193 -16.51 -5.12 -4.69
N VAL A 194 -15.35 -5.38 -5.24
CA VAL A 194 -15.11 -5.38 -6.69
C VAL A 194 -15.00 -6.81 -7.19
N ARG A 195 -15.79 -7.16 -8.18
CA ARG A 195 -15.80 -8.48 -8.79
C ARG A 195 -15.60 -8.41 -10.29
N GLY A 196 -14.62 -9.13 -10.80
CA GLY A 196 -14.44 -9.34 -12.23
C GLY A 196 -15.43 -10.37 -12.79
N LYS A 197 -15.69 -10.29 -14.09
CA LYS A 197 -16.62 -11.22 -14.78
C LYS A 197 -16.04 -12.61 -15.01
N GLY A 198 -14.78 -12.83 -14.69
CA GLY A 198 -14.08 -14.10 -14.94
C GLY A 198 -13.51 -14.20 -16.37
N PRO A 199 -12.92 -15.34 -16.72
CA PRO A 199 -12.16 -15.54 -17.95
C PRO A 199 -13.08 -15.72 -19.18
N THR A 200 -13.99 -14.80 -19.44
CA THR A 200 -14.67 -14.69 -20.73
C THR A 200 -13.90 -13.73 -21.62
N ALA A 201 -13.97 -13.91 -22.95
CA ALA A 201 -13.26 -13.10 -23.93
C ALA A 201 -13.49 -11.59 -23.72
N ASN A 202 -12.77 -10.84 -23.03
CA ASN A 202 -12.84 -9.46 -22.56
C ASN A 202 -13.25 -9.29 -21.08
N GLY A 203 -13.19 -10.33 -20.24
CA GLY A 203 -13.51 -10.23 -18.81
C GLY A 203 -12.24 -10.07 -17.95
N ALA A 204 -12.25 -9.12 -17.00
CA ALA A 204 -11.26 -9.07 -15.94
C ALA A 204 -11.29 -10.38 -15.12
N ASN A 205 -10.15 -10.74 -14.49
CA ASN A 205 -10.11 -11.90 -13.60
C ASN A 205 -11.16 -11.80 -12.48
N LEU A 206 -11.58 -12.93 -11.90
CA LEU A 206 -12.65 -12.97 -10.89
C LEU A 206 -12.34 -12.10 -9.66
N ALA A 207 -11.09 -12.01 -9.27
CA ALA A 207 -10.65 -11.20 -8.13
C ALA A 207 -10.49 -9.72 -8.49
N ALA A 208 -10.80 -9.31 -9.72
CA ALA A 208 -10.66 -7.94 -10.20
C ALA A 208 -9.27 -7.32 -10.01
N ILE A 209 -8.21 -8.13 -9.91
CA ILE A 209 -6.83 -7.65 -9.76
C ILE A 209 -6.49 -6.73 -10.93
N GLY A 210 -5.96 -5.54 -10.62
CA GLY A 210 -5.67 -4.47 -11.57
C GLY A 210 -6.84 -3.49 -11.78
N ALA A 211 -8.02 -3.76 -11.20
CA ALA A 211 -9.12 -2.79 -11.28
C ALA A 211 -8.76 -1.51 -10.51
N GLN A 212 -9.05 -0.38 -11.14
CA GLN A 212 -8.89 0.96 -10.57
C GLN A 212 -10.23 1.43 -10.03
N ILE A 213 -10.27 1.85 -8.78
CA ILE A 213 -11.47 2.31 -8.09
C ILE A 213 -11.26 3.75 -7.68
N ARG A 214 -12.18 4.62 -8.12
CA ARG A 214 -12.21 6.04 -7.72
C ARG A 214 -13.46 6.31 -6.90
N LEU A 215 -13.27 7.01 -5.81
CA LEU A 215 -14.34 7.60 -5.02
C LEU A 215 -14.47 9.06 -5.44
N ILE A 216 -15.63 9.42 -5.95
CA ILE A 216 -15.90 10.75 -6.52
C ILE A 216 -16.95 11.42 -5.66
N ASP A 217 -16.67 12.61 -5.15
CA ASP A 217 -17.67 13.43 -4.46
C ASP A 217 -18.83 13.74 -5.41
N ALA A 218 -20.06 13.45 -4.98
CA ALA A 218 -21.23 13.59 -5.86
C ALA A 218 -21.64 15.03 -6.10
N ALA A 219 -21.19 15.98 -5.27
CA ALA A 219 -21.50 17.40 -5.41
C ALA A 219 -20.47 18.17 -6.24
N SER A 220 -19.18 17.95 -5.98
CA SER A 220 -18.10 18.65 -6.70
C SER A 220 -17.63 17.91 -7.95
N ASN A 221 -17.89 16.61 -8.04
CA ASN A 221 -17.39 15.68 -9.07
C ASN A 221 -15.85 15.54 -9.04
N ASP A 222 -15.22 15.85 -7.91
CA ASP A 222 -13.79 15.65 -7.71
C ASP A 222 -13.49 14.24 -7.23
N THR A 223 -12.34 13.67 -7.62
CA THR A 223 -11.84 12.44 -7.04
C THR A 223 -11.32 12.72 -5.64
N VAL A 224 -11.89 12.06 -4.64
CA VAL A 224 -11.51 12.23 -3.21
C VAL A 224 -10.65 11.09 -2.70
N ALA A 225 -10.70 9.95 -3.35
CA ALA A 225 -9.82 8.82 -3.05
C ALA A 225 -9.68 7.90 -4.27
N TYR A 226 -8.52 7.29 -4.40
CA TYR A 226 -8.22 6.33 -5.46
C TYR A 226 -7.52 5.12 -4.87
N GLN A 227 -7.89 3.94 -5.32
CA GLN A 227 -7.18 2.70 -4.98
C GLN A 227 -7.21 1.73 -6.16
N GLN A 228 -6.16 0.90 -6.25
CA GLN A 228 -6.10 -0.19 -7.21
C GLN A 228 -6.12 -1.53 -6.50
N VAL A 229 -6.82 -2.49 -7.08
CA VAL A 229 -6.82 -3.86 -6.60
C VAL A 229 -5.47 -4.50 -6.91
N LEU A 230 -4.58 -4.55 -5.93
CA LEU A 230 -3.29 -5.21 -6.03
C LEU A 230 -3.35 -6.63 -5.44
N PRO A 231 -2.52 -7.57 -5.91
CA PRO A 231 -2.57 -8.97 -5.47
C PRO A 231 -2.38 -9.18 -3.96
N ARG A 232 -1.75 -8.23 -3.26
CA ARG A 232 -1.46 -8.30 -1.82
C ARG A 232 -2.31 -7.38 -0.95
N THR A 233 -3.01 -6.41 -1.55
CA THR A 233 -3.79 -5.41 -0.80
C THR A 233 -5.27 -5.73 -0.75
N ALA A 234 -5.76 -6.58 -1.65
CA ALA A 234 -7.16 -6.93 -1.69
C ALA A 234 -7.45 -8.20 -0.89
N ARG A 235 -8.36 -8.10 0.06
CA ARG A 235 -8.97 -9.28 0.69
C ARG A 235 -9.90 -9.92 -0.33
N VAL A 236 -9.56 -11.13 -0.78
CA VAL A 236 -10.45 -11.89 -1.66
C VAL A 236 -11.48 -12.59 -0.81
N ARG A 237 -12.75 -12.25 -0.99
CA ARG A 237 -13.88 -12.94 -0.38
C ARG A 237 -14.64 -13.76 -1.43
N THR A 238 -15.15 -14.90 -1.01
CA THR A 238 -16.14 -15.62 -1.79
C THR A 238 -17.49 -14.91 -1.56
N VAL A 239 -18.08 -14.40 -2.62
CA VAL A 239 -19.39 -13.74 -2.57
C VAL A 239 -20.40 -14.63 -3.30
N GLU A 240 -21.46 -14.98 -2.61
CA GLU A 240 -22.62 -15.63 -3.22
C GLU A 240 -23.69 -14.56 -3.51
N SER A 241 -23.92 -14.26 -4.75
CA SER A 241 -25.06 -13.47 -5.17
C SER A 241 -25.64 -14.04 -6.46
N GLU A 242 -26.94 -14.20 -6.51
CA GLU A 242 -27.72 -14.68 -7.67
C GLU A 242 -27.21 -16.01 -8.26
N GLY A 243 -26.77 -16.95 -7.41
CA GLY A 243 -26.35 -18.29 -7.84
C GLY A 243 -24.96 -18.38 -8.46
N VAL A 244 -24.16 -17.34 -8.39
CA VAL A 244 -22.78 -17.34 -8.83
C VAL A 244 -21.83 -17.17 -7.66
N THR A 245 -21.10 -18.24 -7.32
CA THR A 245 -20.01 -18.21 -6.35
C THR A 245 -18.72 -17.71 -7.01
N GLY A 246 -18.06 -16.71 -6.45
CA GLY A 246 -16.80 -16.20 -7.01
C GLY A 246 -16.00 -15.35 -6.07
N ALA A 247 -14.72 -15.14 -6.41
CA ALA A 247 -13.82 -14.26 -5.69
C ALA A 247 -14.18 -12.79 -5.97
N ALA A 248 -14.18 -11.95 -4.92
CA ALA A 248 -14.29 -10.51 -5.03
C ALA A 248 -13.14 -9.86 -4.24
N ALA A 249 -12.61 -8.77 -4.75
CA ALA A 249 -11.67 -7.94 -4.00
C ALA A 249 -12.46 -6.99 -3.09
N GLU A 250 -12.05 -6.89 -1.84
CA GLU A 250 -12.58 -5.95 -0.87
C GLU A 250 -11.57 -4.80 -0.70
N ILE A 251 -12.03 -3.59 -0.96
CA ILE A 251 -11.27 -2.35 -0.80
C ILE A 251 -12.00 -1.48 0.21
N ILE A 252 -11.24 -0.93 1.17
CA ILE A 252 -11.77 -0.02 2.17
C ILE A 252 -11.18 1.36 1.88
N PHE A 253 -12.05 2.34 1.68
CA PHE A 253 -11.70 3.74 1.55
C PHE A 253 -12.04 4.47 2.83
N GLY A 254 -11.13 5.31 3.32
CA GLY A 254 -11.52 6.41 4.18
C GLY A 254 -12.33 7.42 3.38
N ALA A 255 -13.44 7.83 3.95
CA ALA A 255 -14.32 8.80 3.29
C ALA A 255 -14.99 9.67 4.36
N PRO A 256 -14.80 11.00 4.34
CA PRO A 256 -15.63 11.91 5.12
C PRO A 256 -17.10 11.68 4.81
N ALA A 257 -18.00 12.02 5.74
CA ALA A 257 -19.43 11.85 5.51
C ALA A 257 -19.90 12.63 4.28
N GLY A 258 -20.48 11.95 3.30
CA GLY A 258 -20.99 12.58 2.07
C GLY A 258 -21.59 11.56 1.10
N PRO A 259 -22.34 12.00 0.11
CA PRO A 259 -22.73 11.16 -1.01
C PRO A 259 -21.57 11.02 -1.99
N TYR A 260 -21.21 9.78 -2.34
CA TYR A 260 -20.13 9.48 -3.29
C TYR A 260 -20.63 8.64 -4.45
N ASN A 261 -20.03 8.87 -5.62
CA ASN A 261 -20.08 7.97 -6.76
C ASN A 261 -18.84 7.08 -6.76
N VAL A 262 -19.02 5.79 -6.96
CA VAL A 262 -17.93 4.83 -7.10
C VAL A 262 -17.71 4.51 -8.57
N GLN A 263 -16.57 4.85 -9.11
CA GLN A 263 -16.18 4.51 -10.48
C GLN A 263 -15.18 3.35 -10.44
N VAL A 264 -15.45 2.30 -11.20
CA VAL A 264 -14.55 1.13 -11.32
C VAL A 264 -14.14 0.97 -12.78
N LYS A 265 -12.84 1.02 -13.05
CA LYS A 265 -12.25 0.71 -14.35
C LYS A 265 -11.52 -0.63 -14.25
N PHE A 266 -11.98 -1.63 -14.96
CA PHE A 266 -11.30 -2.92 -15.05
C PHE A 266 -10.13 -2.85 -16.03
N PRO A 267 -9.06 -3.64 -15.79
CA PRO A 267 -8.01 -3.80 -16.77
C PRO A 267 -8.58 -4.39 -18.06
N GLY A 268 -8.11 -3.89 -19.20
CA GLY A 268 -8.52 -4.31 -20.55
C GLY A 268 -8.00 -5.70 -20.91
#